data_b7258a7d0a5269ad011803098f046cc6
#
_entry.id   b7258a7d0a5269ad011803098f046cc6
#
_cell.length_a   1.000
_cell.length_b   1.000
_cell.length_c   1.000
_cell.angle_alpha   90.00
_cell.angle_beta   90.00
_cell.angle_gamma   90.00
#
_symmetry.space_group_name_H-M   'P 1'
#
loop_
_entity.id
_entity.type
_entity.pdbx_description
1 polymer ?
#
loop_
_entity_poly.entity_id
_entity_poly.type
_entity_poly.pdbx_seq_one_letter_code
_entity_poly.pdbx_strand_id
1 'polypeptide(L)'
;MRILVRIIVGTALAFWVLAASAQETVDQRRIEMLVTTDWLATHLQDTDLVVLCVAEDDRFYSAGHIPGGRLIRLSEIVTTRDGIPNQLPTVDRLQRVFESAGVSNGSRIILYGERSGVLAARAYFTLDYLGLADRAALLDGGIEKWRAEGRPQSTDIPRIAMSNLRMHVRPEIVVDTPHMAEYSHTMSAATRAVLIDARPPLEYTGEKLSEDLHQAGHIPSAKNLYWRELLQDMEIPELRPLPELRNRFEAAGASPGREVITYCRTGMQSSFDYFIAKYLGYSPRMYVGSFYEWTRAPRSVESSAGRPVSVP
;
A
#
# COMPACT_ATOMS: atom_id res chain seq x y z
N MET A 1 -32.99 32.06 32.28
CA MET A 1 -31.62 32.18 31.69
C MET A 1 -30.60 31.20 32.26
N ARG A 2 -31.01 30.08 32.91
CA ARG A 2 -30.09 29.06 33.47
C ARG A 2 -30.14 27.67 32.80
N ILE A 3 -31.02 27.45 31.84
CA ILE A 3 -31.22 26.12 31.19
C ILE A 3 -30.44 25.99 29.88
N LEU A 4 -30.16 27.10 29.17
CA LEU A 4 -29.44 27.04 27.88
C LEU A 4 -27.93 26.72 28.00
N VAL A 5 -27.28 27.03 29.14
CA VAL A 5 -25.82 26.82 29.31
C VAL A 5 -25.47 25.34 29.52
N ARG A 6 -26.37 24.51 30.07
CA ARG A 6 -26.07 23.09 30.33
C ARG A 6 -26.10 22.19 29.08
N ILE A 7 -26.83 22.57 28.04
CA ILE A 7 -26.96 21.76 26.82
C ILE A 7 -25.70 21.94 25.93
N ILE A 8 -25.10 23.14 25.88
CA ILE A 8 -23.92 23.43 25.06
C ILE A 8 -22.68 22.75 25.62
N VAL A 9 -22.53 22.63 26.93
CA VAL A 9 -21.37 21.97 27.55
C VAL A 9 -21.42 20.44 27.35
N GLY A 10 -22.62 19.84 27.38
CA GLY A 10 -22.77 18.40 27.16
C GLY A 10 -22.49 17.95 25.72
N THR A 11 -22.82 18.75 24.71
CA THR A 11 -22.53 18.44 23.31
C THR A 11 -21.06 18.61 22.97
N ALA A 12 -20.37 19.62 23.52
CA ALA A 12 -18.95 19.79 23.31
C ALA A 12 -18.13 18.64 23.92
N LEU A 13 -18.45 18.19 25.14
CA LEU A 13 -17.78 17.06 25.79
C LEU A 13 -18.00 15.75 25.02
N ALA A 14 -19.19 15.49 24.49
CA ALA A 14 -19.48 14.29 23.72
C ALA A 14 -18.68 14.27 22.40
N PHE A 15 -18.51 15.41 21.72
CA PHE A 15 -17.68 15.53 20.53
C PHE A 15 -16.19 15.29 20.83
N TRP A 16 -15.67 15.78 21.95
CA TRP A 16 -14.28 15.55 22.35
C TRP A 16 -14.01 14.09 22.71
N VAL A 17 -14.92 13.42 23.39
CA VAL A 17 -14.77 12.00 23.73
C VAL A 17 -14.84 11.13 22.48
N LEU A 18 -15.75 11.42 21.54
CA LEU A 18 -15.83 10.68 20.27
C LEU A 18 -14.59 10.90 19.38
N ALA A 19 -14.07 12.13 19.33
CA ALA A 19 -12.86 12.41 18.58
C ALA A 19 -11.62 11.75 19.20
N ALA A 20 -11.50 11.72 20.52
CA ALA A 20 -10.42 11.05 21.23
C ALA A 20 -10.47 9.53 21.03
N SER A 21 -11.64 8.90 21.12
CA SER A 21 -11.81 7.47 20.89
C SER A 21 -11.54 7.09 19.42
N ALA A 22 -11.92 7.92 18.47
CA ALA A 22 -11.61 7.69 17.05
C ALA A 22 -10.10 7.81 16.78
N GLN A 23 -9.42 8.75 17.40
CA GLN A 23 -7.97 8.90 17.28
C GLN A 23 -7.24 7.71 17.91
N GLU A 24 -7.65 7.26 19.07
CA GLU A 24 -7.07 6.08 19.76
C GLU A 24 -7.22 4.81 18.91
N THR A 25 -8.37 4.60 18.26
CA THR A 25 -8.58 3.45 17.36
C THR A 25 -7.74 3.54 16.07
N VAL A 26 -7.50 4.73 15.54
CA VAL A 26 -6.61 4.95 14.38
C VAL A 26 -5.16 4.70 14.78
N ASP A 27 -4.73 5.18 15.93
CA ASP A 27 -3.37 4.98 16.43
C ASP A 27 -3.10 3.51 16.75
N GLN A 28 -4.05 2.79 17.34
CA GLN A 28 -3.94 1.35 17.59
C GLN A 28 -3.81 0.56 16.29
N ARG A 29 -4.65 0.79 15.28
CA ARG A 29 -4.54 0.13 13.97
C ARG A 29 -3.19 0.42 13.30
N ARG A 30 -2.67 1.62 13.45
CA ARG A 30 -1.37 2.00 12.89
C ARG A 30 -0.22 1.21 13.51
N ILE A 31 -0.23 1.00 14.82
CA ILE A 31 0.75 0.15 15.51
C ILE A 31 0.68 -1.29 15.00
N GLU A 32 -0.51 -1.77 14.64
CA GLU A 32 -0.73 -3.11 14.11
C GLU A 32 -0.35 -3.27 12.64
N MET A 33 -0.27 -2.17 11.86
CA MET A 33 0.04 -2.21 10.43
C MET A 33 1.54 -2.22 10.10
N LEU A 34 2.40 -1.80 11.04
CA LEU A 34 3.84 -1.72 10.85
C LEU A 34 4.52 -2.28 12.08
N VAL A 35 5.42 -3.24 11.91
CA VAL A 35 6.16 -3.86 13.01
C VAL A 35 7.66 -3.64 12.85
N THR A 36 8.37 -3.50 13.96
CA THR A 36 9.83 -3.40 13.98
C THR A 36 10.48 -4.78 13.90
N THR A 37 11.76 -4.81 13.53
CA THR A 37 12.58 -6.02 13.57
C THR A 37 12.71 -6.60 14.99
N ASP A 38 12.76 -5.73 16.02
CA ASP A 38 12.78 -6.15 17.42
C ASP A 38 11.49 -6.88 17.82
N TRP A 39 10.36 -6.28 17.44
CA TRP A 39 9.07 -6.91 17.70
C TRP A 39 8.99 -8.28 17.02
N LEU A 40 9.33 -8.36 15.74
CA LEU A 40 9.28 -9.63 15.00
C LEU A 40 10.20 -10.68 15.62
N ALA A 41 11.43 -10.31 16.01
CA ALA A 41 12.40 -11.22 16.61
C ALA A 41 11.87 -11.88 17.89
N THR A 42 11.10 -11.14 18.70
CA THR A 42 10.54 -11.67 19.96
C THR A 42 9.26 -12.50 19.74
N HIS A 43 8.62 -12.43 18.58
CA HIS A 43 7.34 -13.09 18.27
C HIS A 43 7.47 -14.24 17.24
N LEU A 44 8.68 -14.56 16.77
CA LEU A 44 8.89 -15.62 15.75
C LEU A 44 8.36 -17.00 16.15
N GLN A 45 8.17 -17.25 17.44
CA GLN A 45 7.68 -18.52 17.96
C GLN A 45 6.17 -18.51 18.24
N ASP A 46 5.47 -17.41 17.98
CA ASP A 46 4.03 -17.31 18.17
C ASP A 46 3.31 -18.22 17.16
N THR A 47 2.37 -19.03 17.67
CA THR A 47 1.71 -20.05 16.85
C THR A 47 0.73 -19.50 15.81
N ASP A 48 0.27 -18.28 16.00
CA ASP A 48 -0.61 -17.55 15.09
C ASP A 48 0.16 -16.67 14.10
N LEU A 49 1.49 -16.54 14.27
CA LEU A 49 2.32 -15.70 13.39
C LEU A 49 2.60 -16.40 12.05
N VAL A 50 2.36 -15.67 10.97
CA VAL A 50 2.71 -16.05 9.60
C VAL A 50 3.59 -14.98 8.99
N VAL A 51 4.87 -15.30 8.79
CA VAL A 51 5.83 -14.40 8.14
C VAL A 51 5.90 -14.73 6.65
N LEU A 52 5.59 -13.77 5.77
CA LEU A 52 5.58 -13.95 4.31
C LEU A 52 6.68 -13.12 3.66
N CYS A 53 7.58 -13.81 2.95
CA CYS A 53 8.57 -13.23 2.07
C CYS A 53 7.96 -13.09 0.66
N VAL A 54 7.83 -11.87 0.16
CA VAL A 54 7.28 -11.63 -1.19
C VAL A 54 8.42 -11.30 -2.14
N ALA A 55 8.63 -12.16 -3.14
CA ALA A 55 9.78 -12.08 -4.04
C ALA A 55 9.37 -12.30 -5.50
N GLU A 56 10.23 -11.86 -6.43
CA GLU A 56 10.02 -12.13 -7.86
C GLU A 56 10.15 -13.61 -8.17
N ASP A 57 11.20 -14.22 -7.59
CA ASP A 57 11.51 -15.63 -7.72
C ASP A 57 12.15 -16.20 -6.44
N ASP A 58 12.55 -17.47 -6.49
CA ASP A 58 13.08 -18.21 -5.33
C ASP A 58 14.47 -17.72 -4.89
N ARG A 59 15.23 -17.03 -5.73
CA ARG A 59 16.65 -16.68 -5.46
C ARG A 59 16.79 -15.78 -4.25
N PHE A 60 15.92 -14.78 -4.13
CA PHE A 60 15.92 -13.87 -2.99
C PHE A 60 15.66 -14.61 -1.68
N TYR A 61 14.65 -15.48 -1.67
CA TYR A 61 14.29 -16.29 -0.51
C TYR A 61 15.35 -17.31 -0.15
N SER A 62 15.88 -18.03 -1.16
CA SER A 62 16.89 -19.09 -0.98
C SER A 62 18.27 -18.56 -0.56
N ALA A 63 18.58 -17.30 -0.87
CA ALA A 63 19.80 -16.64 -0.42
C ALA A 63 19.81 -16.39 1.11
N GLY A 64 18.67 -16.49 1.76
CA GLY A 64 18.50 -16.31 3.19
C GLY A 64 17.27 -15.47 3.51
N HIS A 65 16.40 -16.01 4.33
CA HIS A 65 15.12 -15.40 4.74
C HIS A 65 14.99 -15.36 6.27
N ILE A 66 14.04 -14.62 6.78
CA ILE A 66 13.71 -14.57 8.22
C ILE A 66 13.25 -15.96 8.65
N PRO A 67 13.74 -16.53 9.77
CA PRO A 67 13.38 -17.87 10.21
C PRO A 67 11.87 -18.10 10.27
N GLY A 68 11.41 -19.22 9.71
CA GLY A 68 9.98 -19.54 9.59
C GLY A 68 9.23 -18.77 8.49
N GLY A 69 9.91 -17.86 7.79
CA GLY A 69 9.34 -17.12 6.67
C GLY A 69 8.94 -18.05 5.52
N ARG A 70 7.83 -17.73 4.85
CA ARG A 70 7.21 -18.51 3.77
C ARG A 70 7.21 -17.69 2.49
N LEU A 71 7.62 -18.29 1.39
CA LEU A 71 7.70 -17.59 0.10
C LEU A 71 6.31 -17.41 -0.53
N ILE A 72 6.05 -16.20 -0.98
CA ILE A 72 5.01 -15.85 -1.96
C ILE A 72 5.71 -15.25 -3.18
N ARG A 73 5.59 -15.90 -4.34
CA ARG A 73 6.13 -15.33 -5.59
C ARG A 73 5.18 -14.25 -6.10
N LEU A 74 5.73 -13.17 -6.63
CA LEU A 74 4.92 -12.11 -7.22
C LEU A 74 3.94 -12.68 -8.27
N SER A 75 4.41 -13.61 -9.13
CA SER A 75 3.58 -14.26 -10.14
C SER A 75 2.36 -15.01 -9.60
N GLU A 76 2.32 -15.32 -8.31
CA GLU A 76 1.17 -16.00 -7.68
C GLU A 76 0.05 -15.00 -7.32
N ILE A 77 0.41 -13.75 -7.03
CA ILE A 77 -0.51 -12.68 -6.60
C ILE A 77 -0.76 -11.59 -7.65
N VAL A 78 -0.20 -11.76 -8.85
CA VAL A 78 -0.51 -10.93 -10.01
C VAL A 78 -0.74 -11.78 -11.25
N THR A 79 -1.42 -11.21 -12.25
CA THR A 79 -1.65 -11.84 -13.56
C THR A 79 -1.64 -10.79 -14.66
N THR A 80 -1.52 -11.20 -15.91
CA THR A 80 -1.80 -10.34 -17.07
C THR A 80 -3.24 -10.62 -17.53
N ARG A 81 -4.03 -9.58 -17.66
CA ARG A 81 -5.40 -9.67 -18.19
C ARG A 81 -5.57 -8.64 -19.30
N ASP A 82 -6.06 -9.07 -20.47
CA ASP A 82 -6.25 -8.22 -21.67
C ASP A 82 -4.99 -7.46 -22.08
N GLY A 83 -3.82 -8.07 -21.87
CA GLY A 83 -2.50 -7.46 -22.10
C GLY A 83 -2.10 -6.40 -21.08
N ILE A 84 -2.84 -6.25 -19.98
CA ILE A 84 -2.51 -5.34 -18.88
C ILE A 84 -1.82 -6.15 -17.78
N PRO A 85 -0.55 -5.85 -17.46
CA PRO A 85 0.20 -6.60 -16.46
C PRO A 85 -0.26 -6.27 -15.03
N ASN A 86 0.19 -7.09 -14.09
CA ASN A 86 0.03 -6.91 -12.64
C ASN A 86 -1.42 -6.74 -12.16
N GLN A 87 -2.39 -7.29 -12.89
CA GLN A 87 -3.78 -7.33 -12.45
C GLN A 87 -3.95 -8.31 -11.29
N LEU A 88 -5.01 -8.14 -10.49
CA LEU A 88 -5.36 -9.12 -9.46
C LEU A 88 -5.82 -10.42 -10.12
N PRO A 89 -5.29 -11.59 -9.72
CA PRO A 89 -5.83 -12.89 -10.11
C PRO A 89 -7.27 -13.09 -9.63
N THR A 90 -7.88 -14.22 -10.01
CA THR A 90 -9.18 -14.60 -9.45
C THR A 90 -9.10 -14.82 -7.95
N VAL A 91 -10.20 -14.55 -7.26
CA VAL A 91 -10.30 -14.71 -5.80
C VAL A 91 -9.92 -16.12 -5.36
N ASP A 92 -10.40 -17.16 -6.07
CA ASP A 92 -10.09 -18.56 -5.76
C ASP A 92 -8.58 -18.88 -5.89
N ARG A 93 -7.90 -18.24 -6.85
CA ARG A 93 -6.44 -18.41 -6.97
C ARG A 93 -5.74 -17.76 -5.82
N LEU A 94 -6.09 -16.54 -5.47
CA LEU A 94 -5.51 -15.82 -4.33
C LEU A 94 -5.76 -16.56 -3.01
N GLN A 95 -6.98 -17.08 -2.82
CA GLN A 95 -7.31 -17.91 -1.66
C GLN A 95 -6.35 -19.08 -1.51
N ARG A 96 -6.21 -19.88 -2.57
CA ARG A 96 -5.30 -21.05 -2.56
C ARG A 96 -3.85 -20.67 -2.27
N VAL A 97 -3.37 -19.55 -2.80
CA VAL A 97 -2.01 -19.06 -2.54
C VAL A 97 -1.81 -18.81 -1.03
N PHE A 98 -2.70 -18.06 -0.40
CA PHE A 98 -2.57 -17.75 1.02
C PHE A 98 -2.85 -18.96 1.92
N GLU A 99 -3.80 -19.83 1.57
CA GLU A 99 -4.03 -21.09 2.27
C GLU A 99 -2.81 -22.03 2.21
N SER A 100 -2.16 -22.12 1.04
CA SER A 100 -0.93 -22.91 0.88
C SER A 100 0.23 -22.34 1.68
N ALA A 101 0.25 -21.02 1.88
CA ALA A 101 1.17 -20.36 2.78
C ALA A 101 0.77 -20.48 4.26
N GLY A 102 -0.31 -21.19 4.58
CA GLY A 102 -0.80 -21.42 5.94
C GLY A 102 -1.46 -20.21 6.59
N VAL A 103 -1.95 -19.26 5.79
CA VAL A 103 -2.71 -18.11 6.29
C VAL A 103 -4.13 -18.55 6.62
N SER A 104 -4.58 -18.28 7.82
CA SER A 104 -5.94 -18.54 8.31
C SER A 104 -6.57 -17.26 8.87
N ASN A 105 -7.86 -17.33 9.21
CA ASN A 105 -8.53 -16.19 9.84
C ASN A 105 -8.05 -15.89 11.28
N GLY A 106 -7.25 -16.77 11.87
CA GLY A 106 -6.57 -16.54 13.14
C GLY A 106 -5.15 -16.00 13.02
N SER A 107 -4.60 -15.96 11.81
CA SER A 107 -3.20 -15.57 11.58
C SER A 107 -2.96 -14.09 11.77
N ARG A 108 -1.79 -13.77 12.31
CA ARG A 108 -1.16 -12.46 12.31
C ARG A 108 -0.07 -12.49 11.24
N ILE A 109 -0.21 -11.68 10.20
CA ILE A 109 0.58 -11.78 8.96
C ILE A 109 1.61 -10.66 8.91
N ILE A 110 2.89 -11.01 8.83
CA ILE A 110 3.97 -10.04 8.65
C ILE A 110 4.55 -10.20 7.25
N LEU A 111 4.60 -9.10 6.50
CA LEU A 111 5.04 -9.04 5.12
C LEU A 111 6.38 -8.34 5.02
N TYR A 112 7.31 -8.95 4.32
CA TYR A 112 8.53 -8.33 3.84
C TYR A 112 8.86 -8.85 2.43
N GLY A 113 9.77 -8.20 1.72
CA GLY A 113 10.07 -8.67 0.36
C GLY A 113 11.03 -7.78 -0.39
N GLU A 114 11.25 -8.12 -1.64
CA GLU A 114 12.13 -7.41 -2.56
C GLU A 114 11.66 -6.00 -2.88
N ARG A 115 12.52 -5.25 -3.56
CA ARG A 115 12.28 -3.90 -4.07
C ARG A 115 11.92 -2.91 -2.96
N SER A 116 12.72 -2.93 -1.88
CA SER A 116 12.53 -2.00 -0.75
C SER A 116 11.09 -2.01 -0.21
N GLY A 117 10.48 -3.20 -0.10
CA GLY A 117 9.14 -3.38 0.45
C GLY A 117 7.98 -3.20 -0.55
N VAL A 118 8.23 -2.82 -1.81
CA VAL A 118 7.14 -2.66 -2.80
C VAL A 118 6.38 -3.97 -3.02
N LEU A 119 7.06 -5.13 -3.07
CA LEU A 119 6.38 -6.42 -3.25
C LEU A 119 5.57 -6.80 -2.01
N ALA A 120 6.06 -6.49 -0.81
CA ALA A 120 5.32 -6.67 0.44
C ALA A 120 4.06 -5.79 0.47
N ALA A 121 4.17 -4.53 0.05
CA ALA A 121 3.02 -3.62 -0.05
C ALA A 121 2.00 -4.10 -1.11
N ARG A 122 2.46 -4.73 -2.21
CA ARG A 122 1.56 -5.36 -3.18
C ARG A 122 0.80 -6.54 -2.57
N ALA A 123 1.47 -7.38 -1.77
CA ALA A 123 0.80 -8.46 -1.05
C ALA A 123 -0.17 -7.91 0.00
N TYR A 124 0.18 -6.82 0.70
CA TYR A 124 -0.72 -6.14 1.62
C TYR A 124 -2.01 -5.67 0.92
N PHE A 125 -1.90 -4.98 -0.24
CA PHE A 125 -3.05 -4.57 -1.03
C PHE A 125 -3.91 -5.79 -1.45
N THR A 126 -3.26 -6.90 -1.82
CA THR A 126 -3.97 -8.14 -2.18
C THR A 126 -4.73 -8.72 -0.98
N LEU A 127 -4.11 -8.72 0.21
CA LEU A 127 -4.77 -9.14 1.45
C LEU A 127 -5.92 -8.19 1.84
N ASP A 128 -5.76 -6.88 1.62
CA ASP A 128 -6.85 -5.92 1.85
C ASP A 128 -8.02 -6.16 0.89
N TYR A 129 -7.74 -6.47 -0.38
CA TYR A 129 -8.76 -6.87 -1.34
C TYR A 129 -9.53 -8.12 -0.90
N LEU A 130 -8.86 -9.06 -0.22
CA LEU A 130 -9.48 -10.27 0.34
C LEU A 130 -10.14 -10.05 1.71
N GLY A 131 -10.07 -8.82 2.27
CA GLY A 131 -10.64 -8.48 3.58
C GLY A 131 -9.79 -8.93 4.78
N LEU A 132 -8.48 -9.06 4.59
CA LEU A 132 -7.54 -9.57 5.60
C LEU A 132 -6.52 -8.51 6.07
N ALA A 133 -6.67 -7.25 5.66
CA ALA A 133 -5.71 -6.19 5.99
C ALA A 133 -5.55 -5.95 7.50
N ASP A 134 -6.61 -6.11 8.27
CA ASP A 134 -6.59 -5.91 9.72
C ASP A 134 -5.73 -6.95 10.47
N ARG A 135 -5.20 -7.94 9.74
CA ARG A 135 -4.32 -9.00 10.25
C ARG A 135 -2.92 -8.95 9.65
N ALA A 136 -2.67 -7.97 8.77
CA ALA A 136 -1.45 -7.87 8.01
C ALA A 136 -0.67 -6.60 8.36
N ALA A 137 0.64 -6.75 8.53
CA ALA A 137 1.57 -5.65 8.77
C ALA A 137 2.79 -5.77 7.86
N LEU A 138 3.42 -4.66 7.55
CA LEU A 138 4.74 -4.64 6.94
C LEU A 138 5.83 -4.64 8.02
N LEU A 139 6.94 -5.30 7.72
CA LEU A 139 8.18 -5.20 8.50
C LEU A 139 8.91 -3.92 8.10
N ASP A 140 9.06 -2.99 9.03
CA ASP A 140 9.76 -1.73 8.80
C ASP A 140 11.25 -1.95 8.57
N GLY A 141 11.78 -1.40 7.47
CA GLY A 141 13.14 -1.64 7.02
C GLY A 141 13.37 -3.01 6.36
N GLY A 142 12.35 -3.87 6.28
CA GLY A 142 12.40 -5.15 5.58
C GLY A 142 13.48 -6.11 6.08
N ILE A 143 13.88 -7.02 5.20
CA ILE A 143 14.99 -7.94 5.48
C ILE A 143 16.35 -7.22 5.46
N GLU A 144 16.43 -6.09 4.80
CA GLU A 144 17.64 -5.26 4.74
C GLU A 144 18.03 -4.80 6.16
N LYS A 145 17.07 -4.27 6.91
CA LYS A 145 17.28 -3.91 8.33
C LYS A 145 17.55 -5.13 9.20
N TRP A 146 16.79 -6.21 9.01
CA TRP A 146 17.00 -7.47 9.72
C TRP A 146 18.43 -7.98 9.58
N ARG A 147 19.00 -7.91 8.35
CA ARG A 147 20.38 -8.29 8.05
C ARG A 147 21.40 -7.30 8.65
N ALA A 148 21.17 -6.01 8.51
CA ALA A 148 22.05 -4.97 9.03
C ALA A 148 22.20 -5.05 10.56
N GLU A 149 21.15 -5.50 11.27
CA GLU A 149 21.17 -5.74 12.71
C GLU A 149 21.82 -7.09 13.08
N GLY A 150 22.34 -7.85 12.12
CA GLY A 150 22.99 -9.14 12.36
C GLY A 150 22.03 -10.24 12.86
N ARG A 151 20.72 -10.12 12.60
CA ARG A 151 19.74 -11.08 13.07
C ARG A 151 19.81 -12.41 12.30
N PRO A 152 19.38 -13.52 12.92
CA PRO A 152 19.43 -14.84 12.30
C PRO A 152 18.66 -14.90 10.98
N GLN A 153 19.23 -15.59 10.01
CA GLN A 153 18.59 -15.98 8.76
C GLN A 153 18.51 -17.49 8.66
N SER A 154 17.58 -18.00 7.85
CA SER A 154 17.45 -19.41 7.52
C SER A 154 17.40 -19.60 6.00
N THR A 155 17.80 -20.78 5.56
CA THR A 155 17.55 -21.30 4.20
C THR A 155 16.60 -22.49 4.23
N ASP A 156 16.11 -22.87 5.41
CA ASP A 156 15.19 -23.98 5.60
C ASP A 156 13.79 -23.65 5.10
N ILE A 157 13.23 -24.50 4.27
CA ILE A 157 11.85 -24.37 3.80
C ILE A 157 10.91 -24.94 4.88
N PRO A 158 10.07 -24.11 5.53
CA PRO A 158 9.19 -24.59 6.57
C PRO A 158 8.14 -25.56 6.01
N ARG A 159 7.82 -26.60 6.76
CA ARG A 159 6.69 -27.47 6.45
C ARG A 159 5.39 -26.77 6.83
N ILE A 160 4.56 -26.44 5.83
CA ILE A 160 3.33 -25.70 6.03
C ILE A 160 2.14 -26.64 5.84
N ALA A 161 1.28 -26.70 6.85
CA ALA A 161 -0.03 -27.30 6.67
C ALA A 161 -0.95 -26.32 5.93
N MET A 162 -1.65 -26.80 4.92
CA MET A 162 -2.66 -26.01 4.22
C MET A 162 -3.75 -25.58 5.22
N SER A 163 -4.10 -24.32 5.20
CA SER A 163 -5.13 -23.75 6.07
C SER A 163 -6.48 -23.66 5.35
N ASN A 164 -7.47 -23.12 6.04
CA ASN A 164 -8.77 -22.75 5.49
C ASN A 164 -9.01 -21.27 5.78
N LEU A 165 -9.31 -20.51 4.72
CA LEU A 165 -9.42 -19.06 4.77
C LEU A 165 -10.82 -18.61 4.36
N ARG A 166 -11.51 -17.90 5.24
CA ARG A 166 -12.74 -17.19 4.91
C ARG A 166 -12.39 -15.76 4.53
N MET A 167 -12.83 -15.34 3.35
CA MET A 167 -12.56 -14.02 2.80
C MET A 167 -13.81 -13.15 2.80
N HIS A 168 -13.59 -11.86 2.89
CA HIS A 168 -14.60 -10.83 2.66
C HIS A 168 -14.06 -9.89 1.59
N VAL A 169 -14.31 -10.25 0.33
CA VAL A 169 -13.74 -9.53 -0.83
C VAL A 169 -14.22 -8.08 -0.86
N ARG A 170 -13.30 -7.17 -1.11
CA ARG A 170 -13.48 -5.72 -1.11
C ARG A 170 -13.21 -5.13 -2.50
N PRO A 171 -14.09 -5.35 -3.50
CA PRO A 171 -13.88 -4.84 -4.85
C PRO A 171 -13.88 -3.30 -4.90
N GLU A 172 -14.50 -2.64 -3.92
CA GLU A 172 -14.58 -1.18 -3.83
C GLU A 172 -13.22 -0.49 -3.67
N ILE A 173 -12.18 -1.18 -3.22
CA ILE A 173 -10.83 -0.60 -3.13
C ILE A 173 -10.09 -0.57 -4.46
N VAL A 174 -10.63 -1.22 -5.49
CA VAL A 174 -10.09 -1.22 -6.85
C VAL A 174 -10.83 -0.17 -7.68
N VAL A 175 -10.07 0.69 -8.36
CA VAL A 175 -10.61 1.64 -9.34
C VAL A 175 -10.35 1.09 -10.74
N ASP A 176 -11.36 1.06 -11.58
CA ASP A 176 -11.23 0.74 -13.00
C ASP A 176 -11.04 2.00 -13.86
N THR A 177 -10.76 1.80 -15.14
CA THR A 177 -10.49 2.90 -16.06
C THR A 177 -11.68 3.84 -16.29
N PRO A 178 -12.95 3.38 -16.40
CA PRO A 178 -14.09 4.29 -16.47
C PRO A 178 -14.20 5.21 -15.27
N HIS A 179 -14.15 4.70 -14.05
CA HIS A 179 -14.19 5.53 -12.85
C HIS A 179 -12.98 6.47 -12.76
N MET A 180 -11.77 5.98 -13.13
CA MET A 180 -10.59 6.84 -13.16
C MET A 180 -10.74 8.01 -14.13
N ALA A 181 -11.41 7.80 -15.28
CA ALA A 181 -11.71 8.86 -16.23
C ALA A 181 -12.68 9.91 -15.64
N GLU A 182 -13.69 9.50 -14.90
CA GLU A 182 -14.58 10.42 -14.19
C GLU A 182 -13.81 11.28 -13.20
N TYR A 183 -12.94 10.69 -12.38
CA TYR A 183 -12.10 11.43 -11.42
C TYR A 183 -11.15 12.42 -12.11
N SER A 184 -10.59 12.06 -13.27
CA SER A 184 -9.64 12.91 -14.01
C SER A 184 -10.28 14.13 -14.66
N HIS A 185 -11.57 14.07 -15.01
CA HIS A 185 -12.30 15.16 -15.67
C HIS A 185 -13.00 16.10 -14.68
N THR A 186 -13.30 15.63 -13.48
CA THR A 186 -14.07 16.41 -12.50
C THR A 186 -13.16 17.24 -11.61
N MET A 187 -12.36 18.14 -12.19
CA MET A 187 -11.53 19.14 -11.48
C MET A 187 -12.34 20.23 -10.76
N SER A 188 -13.50 19.92 -10.25
CA SER A 188 -14.23 20.81 -9.35
C SER A 188 -13.76 20.58 -7.92
N ALA A 189 -13.70 21.64 -7.11
CA ALA A 189 -13.52 21.54 -5.65
C ALA A 189 -14.57 20.64 -4.96
N ALA A 190 -15.53 20.14 -5.73
CA ALA A 190 -16.56 19.18 -5.34
C ALA A 190 -16.09 17.71 -5.42
N THR A 191 -14.99 17.36 -6.12
CA THR A 191 -14.48 15.98 -6.10
C THR A 191 -13.79 15.68 -4.79
N ARG A 192 -14.33 14.69 -4.08
CA ARG A 192 -13.81 14.26 -2.78
C ARG A 192 -12.51 13.42 -2.90
N ALA A 193 -12.00 13.20 -4.10
CA ALA A 193 -10.83 12.36 -4.36
C ALA A 193 -9.58 13.19 -4.71
N VAL A 194 -8.41 12.70 -4.32
CA VAL A 194 -7.10 13.13 -4.83
C VAL A 194 -6.45 11.96 -5.56
N LEU A 195 -5.92 12.21 -6.76
CA LEU A 195 -5.18 11.24 -7.55
C LEU A 195 -3.70 11.39 -7.25
N ILE A 196 -3.04 10.30 -6.84
CA ILE A 196 -1.61 10.27 -6.51
C ILE A 196 -0.88 9.38 -7.50
N ASP A 197 0.10 9.94 -8.20
CA ASP A 197 1.02 9.25 -9.09
C ASP A 197 2.31 8.90 -8.33
N ALA A 198 2.52 7.61 -8.10
CA ALA A 198 3.67 7.09 -7.36
C ALA A 198 4.95 6.95 -8.21
N ARG A 199 4.92 7.32 -9.50
CA ARG A 199 6.05 7.21 -10.41
C ARG A 199 7.14 8.25 -10.13
N PRO A 200 8.39 7.99 -10.65
CA PRO A 200 9.44 9.00 -10.63
C PRO A 200 8.99 10.33 -11.24
N PRO A 201 9.48 11.48 -10.72
CA PRO A 201 9.09 12.82 -11.20
C PRO A 201 9.27 13.01 -12.71
N LEU A 202 10.35 12.51 -13.31
CA LEU A 202 10.58 12.62 -14.75
C LEU A 202 9.56 11.86 -15.62
N GLU A 203 9.00 10.75 -15.10
CA GLU A 203 7.91 10.04 -15.78
C GLU A 203 6.59 10.82 -15.64
N TYR A 204 6.34 11.38 -14.47
CA TYR A 204 5.16 12.19 -14.18
C TYR A 204 5.15 13.49 -15.03
N THR A 205 6.27 14.21 -15.11
CA THR A 205 6.36 15.45 -15.90
C THR A 205 6.27 15.20 -17.40
N GLY A 206 6.55 13.96 -17.84
CA GLY A 206 6.62 13.60 -19.25
C GLY A 206 7.99 13.86 -19.90
N GLU A 207 9.01 14.23 -19.11
CA GLU A 207 10.39 14.34 -19.58
C GLU A 207 10.99 12.99 -19.94
N LYS A 208 10.50 11.92 -19.30
CA LYS A 208 10.88 10.54 -19.57
C LYS A 208 9.65 9.71 -19.96
N LEU A 209 9.67 9.15 -21.16
CA LEU A 209 8.73 8.11 -21.59
C LEU A 209 9.35 6.73 -21.30
N SER A 210 8.65 5.89 -20.55
CA SER A 210 9.02 4.48 -20.40
C SER A 210 8.68 3.69 -21.66
N GLU A 211 9.53 2.72 -22.04
CA GLU A 211 9.43 2.00 -23.33
C GLU A 211 8.11 1.24 -23.52
N ASP A 212 7.45 0.87 -22.44
CA ASP A 212 6.19 0.13 -22.43
C ASP A 212 4.94 1.05 -22.42
N LEU A 213 5.11 2.38 -22.50
CA LEU A 213 4.04 3.36 -22.48
C LEU A 213 3.85 4.03 -23.85
N HIS A 214 2.61 4.37 -24.16
CA HIS A 214 2.25 5.03 -25.43
C HIS A 214 2.28 6.56 -25.36
N GLN A 215 2.23 7.13 -24.17
CA GLN A 215 2.19 8.59 -23.96
C GLN A 215 3.06 8.96 -22.74
N ALA A 216 3.68 10.14 -22.81
CA ALA A 216 4.43 10.74 -21.71
C ALA A 216 3.53 11.68 -20.90
N GLY A 217 3.84 11.89 -19.62
CA GLY A 217 3.06 12.72 -18.72
C GLY A 217 2.29 11.91 -17.67
N HIS A 218 1.17 12.45 -17.19
CA HIS A 218 0.37 11.86 -16.11
C HIS A 218 -1.14 11.98 -16.38
N ILE A 219 -1.93 11.25 -15.63
CA ILE A 219 -3.40 11.35 -15.67
C ILE A 219 -3.79 12.77 -15.22
N PRO A 220 -4.69 13.47 -15.96
CA PRO A 220 -5.07 14.82 -15.60
C PRO A 220 -5.47 14.96 -14.13
N SER A 221 -5.08 16.08 -13.53
CA SER A 221 -5.30 16.43 -12.13
C SER A 221 -4.50 15.64 -11.07
N ALA A 222 -3.81 14.58 -11.44
CA ALA A 222 -2.98 13.83 -10.50
C ALA A 222 -1.85 14.69 -9.90
N LYS A 223 -1.45 14.34 -8.70
CA LYS A 223 -0.29 14.91 -8.00
C LYS A 223 0.80 13.86 -7.90
N ASN A 224 2.04 14.25 -8.12
CA ASN A 224 3.15 13.34 -7.93
C ASN A 224 3.48 13.21 -6.44
N LEU A 225 3.54 11.99 -5.98
CA LEU A 225 4.16 11.61 -4.70
C LEU A 225 4.97 10.34 -4.97
N TYR A 226 6.25 10.52 -5.25
CA TYR A 226 7.12 9.42 -5.62
C TYR A 226 7.31 8.47 -4.44
N TRP A 227 6.95 7.20 -4.58
CA TRP A 227 6.94 6.22 -3.52
C TRP A 227 8.25 6.15 -2.71
N ARG A 228 9.42 6.36 -3.35
CA ARG A 228 10.70 6.37 -2.65
C ARG A 228 10.88 7.51 -1.67
N GLU A 229 10.18 8.61 -1.89
CA GLU A 229 10.22 9.76 -0.97
C GLU A 229 9.55 9.46 0.38
N LEU A 230 8.81 8.34 0.47
CA LEU A 230 8.19 7.88 1.71
C LEU A 230 9.15 7.06 2.59
N LEU A 231 10.33 6.73 2.07
CA LEU A 231 11.41 6.03 2.77
C LEU A 231 12.48 7.00 3.26
N GLN A 232 13.14 6.67 4.36
CA GLN A 232 14.29 7.43 4.89
C GLN A 232 15.52 7.18 4.03
N ASP A 233 15.75 5.92 3.67
CA ASP A 233 16.88 5.43 2.92
C ASP A 233 16.45 4.31 1.96
N MET A 234 17.28 4.00 0.96
CA MET A 234 17.04 2.92 0.00
C MET A 234 17.85 1.66 0.31
N GLU A 235 18.89 1.76 1.12
CA GLU A 235 19.68 0.60 1.58
C GLU A 235 18.96 -0.11 2.73
N ILE A 236 18.41 0.68 3.68
CA ILE A 236 17.56 0.21 4.77
C ILE A 236 16.22 0.94 4.64
N PRO A 237 15.23 0.35 3.96
CA PRO A 237 14.01 1.04 3.54
C PRO A 237 13.00 1.21 4.69
N GLU A 238 13.43 1.92 5.75
CA GLU A 238 12.53 2.32 6.84
C GLU A 238 11.61 3.45 6.39
N LEU A 239 10.39 3.42 6.90
CA LEU A 239 9.45 4.51 6.65
C LEU A 239 9.96 5.82 7.27
N ARG A 240 9.68 6.93 6.62
CA ARG A 240 9.87 8.25 7.26
C ARG A 240 9.00 8.39 8.50
N PRO A 241 9.40 9.26 9.44
CA PRO A 241 8.57 9.57 10.60
C PRO A 241 7.15 9.98 10.19
N LEU A 242 6.18 9.56 11.00
CA LEU A 242 4.76 9.76 10.72
C LEU A 242 4.37 11.21 10.36
N PRO A 243 4.90 12.26 11.05
CA PRO A 243 4.61 13.64 10.67
C PRO A 243 5.09 13.98 9.26
N GLU A 244 6.26 13.48 8.84
CA GLU A 244 6.78 13.72 7.49
C GLU A 244 5.94 13.03 6.42
N LEU A 245 5.52 11.77 6.65
CA LEU A 245 4.61 11.05 5.76
C LEU A 245 3.30 11.82 5.59
N ARG A 246 2.74 12.30 6.70
CA ARG A 246 1.51 13.08 6.68
C ARG A 246 1.67 14.37 5.87
N ASN A 247 2.72 15.14 6.13
CA ASN A 247 3.00 16.37 5.40
C ASN A 247 3.14 16.14 3.89
N ARG A 248 3.77 15.05 3.45
CA ARG A 248 3.90 14.70 2.03
C ARG A 248 2.55 14.39 1.38
N PHE A 249 1.70 13.62 2.05
CA PHE A 249 0.34 13.32 1.56
C PHE A 249 -0.53 14.58 1.53
N GLU A 250 -0.46 15.43 2.53
CA GLU A 250 -1.19 16.71 2.58
C GLU A 250 -0.69 17.68 1.49
N ALA A 251 0.61 17.75 1.24
CA ALA A 251 1.17 18.51 0.12
C ALA A 251 0.69 17.99 -1.24
N ALA A 252 0.49 16.67 -1.39
CA ALA A 252 -0.15 16.07 -2.55
C ALA A 252 -1.68 16.28 -2.60
N GLY A 253 -2.26 16.95 -1.60
CA GLY A 253 -3.69 17.32 -1.54
C GLY A 253 -4.58 16.33 -0.78
N ALA A 254 -4.00 15.32 -0.12
CA ALA A 254 -4.76 14.46 0.76
C ALA A 254 -5.21 15.25 2.01
N SER A 255 -6.41 14.99 2.49
CA SER A 255 -6.95 15.60 3.71
C SER A 255 -7.98 14.66 4.35
N PRO A 256 -8.28 14.79 5.63
CA PRO A 256 -9.33 14.02 6.26
C PRO A 256 -10.66 14.13 5.49
N GLY A 257 -11.28 12.98 5.23
CA GLY A 257 -12.53 12.88 4.49
C GLY A 257 -12.41 12.95 2.96
N ARG A 258 -11.22 13.21 2.40
CA ARG A 258 -10.95 13.01 0.97
C ARG A 258 -10.57 11.56 0.68
N GLU A 259 -11.08 11.05 -0.42
CA GLU A 259 -10.64 9.79 -0.98
C GLU A 259 -9.23 9.94 -1.60
N VAL A 260 -8.37 8.95 -1.40
CA VAL A 260 -7.04 8.91 -2.01
C VAL A 260 -7.02 7.79 -3.05
N ILE A 261 -6.76 8.10 -4.31
CA ILE A 261 -6.63 7.11 -5.37
C ILE A 261 -5.18 7.09 -5.82
N THR A 262 -4.50 5.95 -5.62
CA THR A 262 -3.11 5.79 -6.01
C THR A 262 -2.99 5.05 -7.33
N TYR A 263 -2.03 5.46 -8.16
CA TYR A 263 -1.64 4.73 -9.36
C TYR A 263 -0.13 4.90 -9.63
N CYS A 264 0.44 4.07 -10.49
CA CYS A 264 1.81 4.23 -10.95
C CYS A 264 1.93 3.85 -12.42
N ARG A 265 2.98 3.15 -12.84
CA ARG A 265 3.08 2.64 -14.21
C ARG A 265 2.19 1.42 -14.42
N THR A 266 2.28 0.40 -13.57
CA THR A 266 1.61 -0.90 -13.71
C THR A 266 1.03 -1.46 -12.41
N GLY A 267 0.73 -0.61 -11.41
CA GLY A 267 0.08 -1.00 -10.16
C GLY A 267 0.99 -1.62 -9.09
N MET A 268 2.32 -1.50 -9.23
CA MET A 268 3.26 -2.04 -8.23
C MET A 268 3.67 -0.97 -7.20
N GLN A 269 4.29 0.12 -7.63
CA GLN A 269 4.76 1.20 -6.75
C GLN A 269 3.60 1.86 -5.98
N SER A 270 2.46 2.02 -6.65
CA SER A 270 1.24 2.59 -6.05
C SER A 270 0.66 1.75 -4.91
N SER A 271 1.00 0.46 -4.83
CA SER A 271 0.65 -0.36 -3.67
C SER A 271 1.35 0.13 -2.40
N PHE A 272 2.54 0.71 -2.54
CA PHE A 272 3.26 1.29 -1.41
C PHE A 272 2.58 2.58 -0.92
N ASP A 273 2.24 3.49 -1.84
CA ASP A 273 1.50 4.71 -1.50
C ASP A 273 0.11 4.37 -0.93
N TYR A 274 -0.55 3.33 -1.47
CA TYR A 274 -1.80 2.81 -0.93
C TYR A 274 -1.65 2.37 0.54
N PHE A 275 -0.59 1.59 0.84
CA PHE A 275 -0.31 1.16 2.21
C PHE A 275 -0.07 2.35 3.13
N ILE A 276 0.77 3.32 2.72
CA ILE A 276 1.05 4.50 3.54
C ILE A 276 -0.19 5.38 3.74
N ALA A 277 -1.01 5.57 2.70
CA ALA A 277 -2.28 6.29 2.85
C ALA A 277 -3.17 5.64 3.91
N LYS A 278 -3.28 4.31 3.88
CA LYS A 278 -4.05 3.56 4.88
C LYS A 278 -3.42 3.66 6.27
N TYR A 279 -2.09 3.55 6.36
CA TYR A 279 -1.32 3.73 7.60
C TYR A 279 -1.51 5.12 8.22
N LEU A 280 -1.69 6.15 7.39
CA LEU A 280 -2.02 7.52 7.82
C LEU A 280 -3.49 7.70 8.23
N GLY A 281 -4.35 6.69 8.03
CA GLY A 281 -5.76 6.71 8.38
C GLY A 281 -6.67 7.25 7.27
N TYR A 282 -6.17 7.40 6.04
CA TYR A 282 -7.00 7.68 4.88
C TYR A 282 -7.77 6.42 4.42
N SER A 283 -8.73 6.61 3.54
CA SER A 283 -9.47 5.52 2.87
C SER A 283 -8.99 5.42 1.42
N PRO A 284 -7.85 4.74 1.17
CA PRO A 284 -7.29 4.68 -0.17
C PRO A 284 -8.03 3.68 -1.05
N ARG A 285 -8.00 3.98 -2.36
CA ARG A 285 -8.30 3.05 -3.45
C ARG A 285 -7.11 3.00 -4.41
N MET A 286 -7.03 1.98 -5.24
CA MET A 286 -5.95 1.84 -6.21
C MET A 286 -6.47 1.59 -7.61
N TYR A 287 -6.00 2.39 -8.57
CA TYR A 287 -6.17 2.12 -9.99
C TYR A 287 -5.11 1.12 -10.43
N VAL A 288 -5.48 -0.17 -10.43
CA VAL A 288 -4.54 -1.29 -10.67
C VAL A 288 -3.97 -1.27 -12.08
N GLY A 289 -4.78 -0.95 -13.10
CA GLY A 289 -4.33 -0.83 -14.50
C GLY A 289 -3.32 0.30 -14.72
N SER A 290 -3.38 1.31 -13.86
CA SER A 290 -2.41 2.39 -13.78
C SER A 290 -2.19 3.14 -15.10
N PHE A 291 -1.10 3.85 -15.24
CA PHE A 291 -0.81 4.65 -16.44
C PHE A 291 -0.62 3.79 -17.68
N TYR A 292 -0.20 2.54 -17.53
CA TYR A 292 -0.09 1.59 -18.63
C TYR A 292 -1.46 1.35 -19.32
N GLU A 293 -2.50 1.04 -18.53
CA GLU A 293 -3.86 0.85 -19.05
C GLU A 293 -4.44 2.19 -19.57
N TRP A 294 -4.19 3.28 -18.85
CA TRP A 294 -4.66 4.61 -19.22
C TRP A 294 -4.22 4.99 -20.63
N THR A 295 -2.95 4.79 -20.99
CA THR A 295 -2.36 5.20 -22.27
C THR A 295 -2.64 4.23 -23.42
N ARG A 296 -3.25 3.07 -23.20
CA ARG A 296 -3.64 2.13 -24.27
C ARG A 296 -4.81 2.64 -25.13
N ALA A 297 -5.54 3.62 -24.67
CA ALA A 297 -6.56 4.31 -25.44
C ALA A 297 -6.19 5.79 -25.55
N PRO A 298 -6.71 6.51 -26.57
CA PRO A 298 -6.40 7.92 -26.77
C PRO A 298 -7.09 8.79 -25.71
N ARG A 299 -6.58 8.74 -24.49
CA ARG A 299 -7.02 9.57 -23.36
C ARG A 299 -6.11 10.77 -23.21
N SER A 300 -6.64 11.85 -22.65
CA SER A 300 -5.86 13.03 -22.32
C SER A 300 -4.83 12.72 -21.24
N VAL A 301 -3.64 13.28 -21.39
CA VAL A 301 -2.58 13.31 -20.38
C VAL A 301 -2.17 14.75 -20.15
N GLU A 302 -1.70 15.06 -18.95
CA GLU A 302 -1.03 16.33 -18.65
C GLU A 302 0.47 16.11 -18.66
N SER A 303 1.22 17.11 -19.11
CA SER A 303 2.67 17.12 -19.12
C SER A 303 3.16 18.49 -18.69
N SER A 304 4.20 18.50 -17.87
CA SER A 304 4.93 19.69 -17.46
C SER A 304 6.38 19.67 -17.92
N ALA A 305 6.69 18.88 -18.95
CA ALA A 305 8.03 18.79 -19.53
C ALA A 305 8.57 20.20 -19.84
N GLY A 306 9.80 20.46 -19.42
CA GLY A 306 10.43 21.78 -19.56
C GLY A 306 10.08 22.81 -18.47
N ARG A 307 9.26 22.48 -17.48
CA ARG A 307 9.08 23.29 -16.27
C ARG A 307 10.00 22.78 -15.15
N PRO A 308 10.71 23.65 -14.41
CA PRO A 308 11.51 23.19 -13.29
C PRO A 308 10.61 22.50 -12.27
N VAL A 309 10.98 21.28 -11.89
CA VAL A 309 10.34 20.56 -10.80
C VAL A 309 10.72 21.27 -9.52
N SER A 310 9.78 21.93 -8.87
CA SER A 310 9.99 22.44 -7.51
C SER A 310 10.09 21.23 -6.58
N VAL A 311 11.30 20.89 -6.18
CA VAL A 311 11.54 19.95 -5.08
C VAL A 311 11.18 20.69 -3.79
N PRO A 312 10.23 20.19 -2.97
CA PRO A 312 9.89 20.80 -1.69
C PRO A 312 11.04 20.70 -0.68
#